data_9b8d9515b8e352d0a1537ef2fc4305f1
#
_entry.id   9b8d9515b8e352d0a1537ef2fc4305f1
#
_cell.length_a   1.000
_cell.length_b   1.000
_cell.length_c   1.000
_cell.angle_alpha   90.00
_cell.angle_beta   90.00
_cell.angle_gamma   90.00
#
_symmetry.space_group_name_H-M   'P 1'
#
loop_
_entity.id
_entity.type
_entity.pdbx_description
1 polymer ?
#
loop_
_entity_poly.entity_id
_entity_poly.type
_entity_poly.pdbx_seq_one_letter_code
_entity_poly.pdbx_strand_id
1 'polypeptide(L)'
;MKIVDIQCFPLRTDLSRAIGFSQWYYHAKNNFVLKVVCDDGTVGWGECYGPNLAIAASVEHHFKPLLMGKDPLQNEVLWNFMWRAYCDFNRYGIFMAAISGIDIALWDIKGKVLNAPVRVLLGGSSEPVPCYATGMYYRDDKPEAEMLAELLDEAATYVDAGYTFLKVKVGKNLEFDKELIAQFRNRFPKTKIAAD
;
A
#
# COMPACT_ATOMS: atom_id res chain seq x y z
N MET A 1 24.11 10.16 14.57
CA MET A 1 23.07 9.11 14.50
C MET A 1 23.47 8.10 13.44
N LYS A 2 23.34 6.81 13.75
CA LYS A 2 23.71 5.71 12.83
C LYS A 2 22.68 4.61 12.89
N ILE A 3 22.40 3.97 11.78
CA ILE A 3 21.56 2.77 11.71
C ILE A 3 22.31 1.62 12.40
N VAL A 4 21.68 1.01 13.40
CA VAL A 4 22.24 -0.11 14.15
C VAL A 4 21.47 -1.42 13.96
N ASP A 5 20.22 -1.36 13.47
CA ASP A 5 19.44 -2.55 13.16
C ASP A 5 18.32 -2.25 12.14
N ILE A 6 17.91 -3.27 11.40
CA ILE A 6 16.68 -3.28 10.60
C ILE A 6 15.95 -4.58 10.93
N GLN A 7 14.73 -4.47 11.42
CA GLN A 7 13.88 -5.57 11.84
C GLN A 7 12.71 -5.75 10.87
N CYS A 8 12.43 -6.99 10.48
CA CYS A 8 11.40 -7.36 9.53
C CYS A 8 10.22 -8.03 10.21
N PHE A 9 9.01 -7.61 9.88
CA PHE A 9 7.75 -8.13 10.43
C PHE A 9 6.83 -8.58 9.27
N PRO A 10 6.96 -9.82 8.80
CA PRO A 10 6.03 -10.39 7.83
C PRO A 10 4.70 -10.71 8.52
N LEU A 11 3.70 -9.87 8.32
CA LEU A 11 2.39 -10.00 8.94
C LEU A 11 1.41 -10.70 7.98
N ARG A 12 0.53 -11.52 8.54
CA ARG A 12 -0.57 -12.17 7.82
C ARG A 12 -1.84 -12.13 8.66
N THR A 13 -2.95 -11.77 8.02
CA THR A 13 -4.28 -11.86 8.60
C THR A 13 -5.18 -12.62 7.64
N ASP A 14 -5.72 -13.75 8.08
CA ASP A 14 -6.71 -14.47 7.31
C ASP A 14 -8.03 -13.70 7.31
N LEU A 15 -8.68 -13.65 6.16
CA LEU A 15 -9.93 -12.94 5.98
C LEU A 15 -11.09 -13.89 6.26
N SER A 16 -12.12 -13.40 6.94
CA SER A 16 -13.37 -14.14 7.15
C SER A 16 -14.13 -14.38 5.84
N ARG A 17 -13.88 -13.56 4.83
CA ARG A 17 -14.42 -13.68 3.46
C ARG A 17 -13.33 -13.32 2.48
N ALA A 18 -13.28 -14.01 1.34
CA ALA A 18 -12.40 -13.63 0.25
C ALA A 18 -12.74 -12.25 -0.29
N ILE A 19 -11.73 -11.53 -0.73
CA ILE A 19 -11.87 -10.30 -1.49
C ILE A 19 -11.33 -10.52 -2.90
N GLY A 20 -12.16 -10.26 -3.91
CA GLY A 20 -11.85 -10.51 -5.31
C GLY A 20 -11.85 -9.25 -6.15
N PHE A 21 -11.01 -9.25 -7.18
CA PHE A 21 -10.99 -8.26 -8.24
C PHE A 21 -10.52 -8.91 -9.54
N SER A 22 -11.13 -8.55 -10.66
CA SER A 22 -10.88 -9.21 -11.94
C SER A 22 -11.02 -10.75 -11.82
N GLN A 23 -9.94 -11.50 -12.00
CA GLN A 23 -9.91 -12.98 -11.95
C GLN A 23 -9.27 -13.54 -10.68
N TRP A 24 -8.92 -12.68 -9.70
CA TRP A 24 -8.17 -13.07 -8.52
C TRP A 24 -8.97 -12.90 -7.24
N TYR A 25 -8.78 -13.83 -6.30
CA TYR A 25 -9.36 -13.81 -4.96
C TYR A 25 -8.27 -13.96 -3.91
N TYR A 26 -8.33 -13.11 -2.88
CA TYR A 26 -7.44 -13.19 -1.73
C TYR A 26 -8.22 -13.65 -0.50
N HIS A 27 -7.72 -14.68 0.15
CA HIS A 27 -8.26 -15.21 1.42
C HIS A 27 -7.47 -14.72 2.64
N ALA A 28 -6.39 -13.99 2.41
CA ALA A 28 -5.58 -13.39 3.46
C ALA A 28 -4.99 -12.07 3.00
N LYS A 29 -4.78 -11.14 3.92
CA LYS A 29 -3.94 -9.96 3.75
C LYS A 29 -2.54 -10.26 4.26
N ASN A 30 -1.56 -10.00 3.42
CA ASN A 30 -0.16 -10.07 3.77
C ASN A 30 0.42 -8.66 3.72
N ASN A 31 0.93 -8.19 4.85
CA ASN A 31 1.58 -6.90 4.97
C ASN A 31 3.01 -7.11 5.45
N PHE A 32 3.95 -6.43 4.88
CA PHE A 32 5.33 -6.45 5.33
C PHE A 32 5.70 -5.11 5.92
N VAL A 33 5.96 -5.11 7.20
CA VAL A 33 6.40 -3.91 7.94
C VAL A 33 7.85 -4.10 8.32
N LEU A 34 8.63 -3.04 8.28
CA LEU A 34 9.99 -3.02 8.79
C LEU A 34 10.23 -1.85 9.73
N LYS A 35 11.20 -2.02 10.61
CA LYS A 35 11.64 -1.00 11.57
C LYS A 35 13.13 -0.78 11.43
N VAL A 36 13.55 0.44 11.14
CA VAL A 36 14.94 0.88 11.18
C VAL A 36 15.22 1.44 12.57
N VAL A 37 16.31 0.99 13.20
CA VAL A 37 16.70 1.39 14.55
C VAL A 37 18.01 2.15 14.51
N CYS A 38 18.09 3.28 15.20
CA CYS A 38 19.28 4.12 15.32
C CYS A 38 19.97 3.97 16.68
N ASP A 39 21.25 4.33 16.76
CA ASP A 39 22.10 4.23 17.94
C ASP A 39 21.65 5.16 19.11
N ASP A 40 20.87 6.19 18.82
CA ASP A 40 20.27 7.08 19.82
C ASP A 40 18.87 6.66 20.28
N GLY A 41 18.39 5.49 19.84
CA GLY A 41 17.08 4.97 20.14
C GLY A 41 15.96 5.45 19.24
N THR A 42 16.23 6.36 18.31
CA THR A 42 15.25 6.78 17.29
C THR A 42 14.90 5.58 16.39
N VAL A 43 13.62 5.42 16.09
CA VAL A 43 13.15 4.37 15.19
C VAL A 43 12.27 4.94 14.08
N GLY A 44 12.40 4.38 12.89
CA GLY A 44 11.50 4.63 11.76
C GLY A 44 10.80 3.37 11.31
N TRP A 45 9.56 3.54 10.86
CA TRP A 45 8.73 2.46 10.35
C TRP A 45 8.48 2.63 8.85
N GLY A 46 8.50 1.51 8.14
CA GLY A 46 8.16 1.46 6.72
C GLY A 46 7.35 0.23 6.38
N GLU A 47 6.65 0.28 5.27
CA GLU A 47 5.86 -0.82 4.73
C GLU A 47 6.33 -1.15 3.31
N CYS A 48 6.35 -2.44 2.99
CA CYS A 48 6.64 -2.93 1.65
C CYS A 48 5.43 -3.67 1.08
N TYR A 49 5.21 -3.52 -0.20
CA TYR A 49 4.17 -4.25 -0.91
C TYR A 49 4.76 -5.38 -1.75
N GLY A 50 4.35 -6.63 -1.46
CA GLY A 50 4.77 -7.80 -2.22
C GLY A 50 4.85 -9.09 -1.37
N PRO A 51 5.52 -10.14 -1.88
CA PRO A 51 5.67 -11.40 -1.17
C PRO A 51 6.55 -11.25 0.08
N ASN A 52 5.95 -11.36 1.27
CA ASN A 52 6.58 -11.04 2.56
C ASN A 52 7.94 -11.70 2.78
N LEU A 53 8.04 -13.03 2.55
CA LEU A 53 9.29 -13.76 2.81
C LEU A 53 10.41 -13.39 1.84
N ALA A 54 10.08 -13.12 0.59
CA ALA A 54 11.06 -12.69 -0.40
C ALA A 54 11.58 -11.27 -0.12
N ILE A 55 10.69 -10.37 0.34
CA ILE A 55 11.07 -9.03 0.78
C ILE A 55 11.93 -9.12 2.05
N ALA A 56 11.56 -9.95 3.03
CA ALA A 56 12.36 -10.16 4.24
C ALA A 56 13.79 -10.61 3.90
N ALA A 57 13.93 -11.62 3.04
CA ALA A 57 15.23 -12.10 2.60
C ALA A 57 16.04 -10.99 1.89
N SER A 58 15.37 -10.16 1.05
CA SER A 58 16.04 -9.05 0.38
C SER A 58 16.52 -7.99 1.37
N VAL A 59 15.72 -7.65 2.37
CA VAL A 59 16.12 -6.71 3.41
C VAL A 59 17.26 -7.28 4.25
N GLU A 60 17.11 -8.48 4.78
CA GLU A 60 18.05 -9.07 5.75
C GLU A 60 19.41 -9.39 5.15
N HIS A 61 19.45 -9.97 3.93
CA HIS A 61 20.68 -10.46 3.34
C HIS A 61 21.34 -9.48 2.37
N HIS A 62 20.60 -8.49 1.85
CA HIS A 62 21.13 -7.56 0.87
C HIS A 62 21.19 -6.12 1.38
N PHE A 63 20.07 -5.53 1.84
CA PHE A 63 20.05 -4.11 2.18
C PHE A 63 20.53 -3.80 3.61
N LYS A 64 20.16 -4.60 4.59
CA LYS A 64 20.62 -4.40 5.97
C LYS A 64 22.14 -4.33 6.09
N PRO A 65 22.94 -5.29 5.53
CA PRO A 65 24.39 -5.18 5.60
C PRO A 65 24.97 -3.92 4.97
N LEU A 66 24.35 -3.39 3.91
CA LEU A 66 24.77 -2.17 3.24
C LEU A 66 24.52 -0.90 4.09
N LEU A 67 23.52 -0.93 4.94
CA LEU A 67 23.01 0.25 5.65
C LEU A 67 23.53 0.36 7.09
N MET A 68 24.07 -0.71 7.66
CA MET A 68 24.63 -0.66 9.03
C MET A 68 25.70 0.42 9.16
N GLY A 69 25.60 1.22 10.23
CA GLY A 69 26.53 2.32 10.52
C GLY A 69 26.37 3.57 9.67
N LYS A 70 25.43 3.58 8.70
CA LYS A 70 25.15 4.76 7.87
C LYS A 70 24.27 5.77 8.62
N ASP A 71 24.34 7.02 8.19
CA ASP A 71 23.50 8.11 8.69
C ASP A 71 22.10 8.05 8.04
N PRO A 72 21.02 7.79 8.82
CA PRO A 72 19.66 7.66 8.28
C PRO A 72 19.09 8.97 7.71
N LEU A 73 19.68 10.14 8.03
CA LEU A 73 19.20 11.42 7.51
C LEU A 73 19.63 11.67 6.06
N GLN A 74 20.53 10.88 5.52
CA GLN A 74 21.00 10.96 4.14
C GLN A 74 20.10 10.14 3.17
N ASN A 75 18.78 10.36 3.21
CA ASN A 75 17.78 9.59 2.45
C ASN A 75 18.19 9.37 1.00
N GLU A 76 18.44 10.45 0.25
CA GLU A 76 18.80 10.40 -1.19
C GLU A 76 20.08 9.60 -1.44
N VAL A 77 21.08 9.79 -0.58
CA VAL A 77 22.36 9.07 -0.70
C VAL A 77 22.14 7.57 -0.47
N LEU A 78 21.38 7.21 0.57
CA LEU A 78 21.10 5.82 0.90
C LEU A 78 20.20 5.16 -0.13
N TRP A 79 19.18 5.87 -0.64
CA TRP A 79 18.35 5.39 -1.72
C TRP A 79 19.18 5.05 -2.97
N ASN A 80 20.02 5.99 -3.42
CA ASN A 80 20.92 5.80 -4.55
C ASN A 80 21.94 4.67 -4.29
N PHE A 81 22.41 4.52 -3.06
CA PHE A 81 23.35 3.47 -2.70
C PHE A 81 22.69 2.09 -2.81
N MET A 82 21.48 1.92 -2.26
CA MET A 82 20.71 0.68 -2.40
C MET A 82 20.39 0.37 -3.87
N TRP A 83 19.97 1.39 -4.63
CA TRP A 83 19.66 1.26 -6.04
C TRP A 83 20.87 0.75 -6.84
N ARG A 84 22.03 1.39 -6.68
CA ARG A 84 23.25 1.06 -7.43
C ARG A 84 23.84 -0.28 -7.04
N ALA A 85 23.72 -0.70 -5.79
CA ALA A 85 24.26 -1.97 -5.31
C ALA A 85 23.71 -3.18 -6.08
N TYR A 86 22.47 -3.07 -6.58
CA TYR A 86 21.78 -4.14 -7.29
C TYR A 86 21.07 -3.64 -8.55
N CYS A 87 21.67 -2.71 -9.29
CA CYS A 87 21.05 -2.02 -10.41
C CYS A 87 20.52 -2.95 -11.51
N ASP A 88 21.14 -4.13 -11.67
CA ASP A 88 20.69 -5.14 -12.63
C ASP A 88 19.35 -5.80 -12.24
N PHE A 89 18.96 -5.71 -10.96
CA PHE A 89 17.78 -6.38 -10.40
C PHE A 89 16.75 -5.40 -9.81
N ASN A 90 17.06 -4.10 -9.69
CA ASN A 90 16.27 -3.13 -8.93
C ASN A 90 15.19 -2.41 -9.73
N ARG A 91 15.02 -2.67 -11.01
CA ARG A 91 14.12 -1.87 -11.88
C ARG A 91 12.68 -1.87 -11.39
N TYR A 92 12.20 -3.01 -10.89
CA TYR A 92 10.88 -3.21 -10.29
C TYR A 92 10.87 -4.55 -9.52
N GLY A 93 9.77 -4.82 -8.80
CA GLY A 93 9.60 -6.07 -8.07
C GLY A 93 10.18 -6.03 -6.65
N ILE A 94 10.67 -7.18 -6.17
CA ILE A 94 10.95 -7.41 -4.74
C ILE A 94 12.02 -6.47 -4.18
N PHE A 95 13.12 -6.26 -4.91
CA PHE A 95 14.20 -5.37 -4.47
C PHE A 95 13.70 -3.93 -4.37
N MET A 96 12.92 -3.46 -5.35
CA MET A 96 12.34 -2.11 -5.30
C MET A 96 11.33 -1.97 -4.16
N ALA A 97 10.52 -3.00 -3.88
CA ALA A 97 9.63 -3.00 -2.74
C ALA A 97 10.39 -2.90 -1.41
N ALA A 98 11.52 -3.60 -1.27
CA ALA A 98 12.39 -3.50 -0.10
C ALA A 98 13.02 -2.10 0.04
N ILE A 99 13.55 -1.53 -1.05
CA ILE A 99 14.08 -0.15 -1.07
C ILE A 99 13.01 0.83 -0.64
N SER A 100 11.80 0.72 -1.20
CA SER A 100 10.67 1.60 -0.87
C SER A 100 10.32 1.58 0.62
N GLY A 101 10.21 0.38 1.23
CA GLY A 101 9.91 0.29 2.66
C GLY A 101 11.03 0.86 3.54
N ILE A 102 12.29 0.64 3.18
CA ILE A 102 13.43 1.24 3.90
C ILE A 102 13.40 2.77 3.75
N ASP A 103 13.16 3.29 2.56
CA ASP A 103 13.09 4.74 2.32
C ASP A 103 11.96 5.40 3.12
N ILE A 104 10.77 4.78 3.18
CA ILE A 104 9.67 5.24 4.04
C ILE A 104 10.14 5.33 5.50
N ALA A 105 10.85 4.31 6.02
CA ALA A 105 11.36 4.31 7.37
C ALA A 105 12.42 5.43 7.61
N LEU A 106 13.27 5.68 6.63
CA LEU A 106 14.25 6.78 6.71
C LEU A 106 13.56 8.15 6.73
N TRP A 107 12.50 8.35 5.94
CA TRP A 107 11.69 9.56 5.99
C TRP A 107 10.94 9.71 7.33
N ASP A 108 10.47 8.62 7.93
CA ASP A 108 9.85 8.64 9.26
C ASP A 108 10.87 9.07 10.34
N ILE A 109 12.11 8.52 10.30
CA ILE A 109 13.21 8.97 11.17
C ILE A 109 13.46 10.48 10.99
N LYS A 110 13.60 10.92 9.75
CA LYS A 110 13.89 12.31 9.42
C LYS A 110 12.80 13.25 9.93
N GLY A 111 11.53 12.86 9.75
CA GLY A 111 10.39 13.61 10.30
C GLY A 111 10.44 13.73 11.82
N LYS A 112 10.75 12.65 12.52
CA LYS A 112 10.87 12.61 13.99
C LYS A 112 12.03 13.48 14.49
N VAL A 113 13.19 13.34 13.88
CA VAL A 113 14.40 14.10 14.26
C VAL A 113 14.22 15.60 14.04
N LEU A 114 13.62 15.99 12.94
CA LEU A 114 13.36 17.39 12.60
C LEU A 114 12.06 17.92 13.23
N ASN A 115 11.33 17.10 13.96
CA ASN A 115 10.02 17.42 14.54
C ASN A 115 9.07 18.06 13.49
N ALA A 116 9.05 17.50 12.29
CA ALA A 116 8.25 17.98 11.17
C ALA A 116 7.53 16.83 10.47
N PRO A 117 6.25 17.00 10.09
CA PRO A 117 5.55 16.00 9.27
C PRO A 117 6.29 15.78 7.95
N VAL A 118 6.35 14.52 7.50
CA VAL A 118 7.01 14.16 6.22
C VAL A 118 6.45 14.97 5.04
N ARG A 119 5.13 15.22 5.01
CA ARG A 119 4.53 16.06 3.98
C ARG A 119 5.17 17.46 3.88
N VAL A 120 5.56 18.05 5.00
CA VAL A 120 6.22 19.37 5.03
C VAL A 120 7.65 19.26 4.48
N LEU A 121 8.38 18.21 4.88
CA LEU A 121 9.72 17.94 4.40
C LEU A 121 9.77 17.70 2.89
N LEU A 122 8.69 17.14 2.33
CA LEU A 122 8.53 16.92 0.89
C LEU A 122 7.94 18.12 0.14
N GLY A 123 7.75 19.27 0.80
CA GLY A 123 7.21 20.47 0.19
C GLY A 123 5.70 20.46 -0.05
N GLY A 124 4.98 19.56 0.62
CA GLY A 124 3.53 19.47 0.52
C GLY A 124 2.80 20.61 1.26
N SER A 125 1.63 20.97 0.75
CA SER A 125 0.75 21.97 1.38
C SER A 125 -0.16 21.34 2.44
N SER A 126 -0.90 22.20 3.17
CA SER A 126 -1.97 21.79 4.07
C SER A 126 -3.35 21.68 3.39
N GLU A 127 -3.42 21.98 2.09
CA GLU A 127 -4.66 21.93 1.34
C GLU A 127 -5.25 20.51 1.29
N PRO A 128 -6.58 20.37 1.39
CA PRO A 128 -7.24 19.08 1.24
C PRO A 128 -6.95 18.46 -0.13
N VAL A 129 -6.64 17.17 -0.12
CA VAL A 129 -6.43 16.39 -1.35
C VAL A 129 -7.73 15.66 -1.68
N PRO A 130 -8.28 15.83 -2.91
CA PRO A 130 -9.44 15.07 -3.35
C PRO A 130 -9.16 13.56 -3.27
N CYS A 131 -10.08 12.81 -2.70
CA CYS A 131 -9.97 11.36 -2.58
C CYS A 131 -11.22 10.66 -3.12
N TYR A 132 -11.09 9.37 -3.38
CA TYR A 132 -12.19 8.47 -3.68
C TYR A 132 -12.22 7.33 -2.66
N ALA A 133 -13.39 6.76 -2.41
CA ALA A 133 -13.48 5.51 -1.69
C ALA A 133 -13.30 4.34 -2.68
N THR A 134 -12.55 3.32 -2.26
CA THR A 134 -12.43 2.06 -2.98
C THR A 134 -12.86 0.90 -2.09
N GLY A 135 -13.57 -0.04 -2.65
CA GLY A 135 -14.11 -1.22 -2.00
C GLY A 135 -14.82 -2.05 -3.04
N MET A 136 -16.01 -2.55 -2.70
CA MET A 136 -16.86 -3.28 -3.64
C MET A 136 -16.08 -4.43 -4.31
N TYR A 137 -15.35 -5.18 -3.49
CA TYR A 137 -14.61 -6.35 -3.92
C TYR A 137 -15.53 -7.54 -4.15
N TYR A 138 -15.25 -8.32 -5.18
CA TYR A 138 -16.01 -9.54 -5.47
C TYR A 138 -15.93 -10.55 -4.33
N ARG A 139 -16.97 -11.37 -4.23
CA ARG A 139 -17.10 -12.50 -3.32
C ARG A 139 -17.05 -13.81 -4.10
N ASP A 140 -16.43 -14.83 -3.51
CA ASP A 140 -16.37 -16.19 -4.08
C ASP A 140 -17.42 -17.13 -3.46
N ASP A 141 -18.09 -16.68 -2.39
CA ASP A 141 -19.06 -17.43 -1.59
C ASP A 141 -20.51 -17.14 -1.96
N LYS A 142 -20.78 -16.37 -3.04
CA LYS A 142 -22.13 -15.91 -3.40
C LYS A 142 -22.41 -15.95 -4.90
N PRO A 143 -23.70 -16.18 -5.27
CA PRO A 143 -24.18 -15.95 -6.62
C PRO A 143 -23.99 -14.50 -7.07
N GLU A 144 -23.81 -14.26 -8.35
CA GLU A 144 -23.57 -12.92 -8.92
C GLU A 144 -24.66 -11.91 -8.59
N ALA A 145 -25.94 -12.33 -8.60
CA ALA A 145 -27.06 -11.43 -8.30
C ALA A 145 -27.04 -10.92 -6.84
N GLU A 146 -26.73 -11.81 -5.88
CA GLU A 146 -26.60 -11.42 -4.47
C GLU A 146 -25.37 -10.55 -4.26
N MET A 147 -24.25 -10.92 -4.89
CA MET A 147 -23.03 -10.14 -4.83
C MET A 147 -23.23 -8.72 -5.37
N LEU A 148 -23.93 -8.58 -6.51
CA LEU A 148 -24.22 -7.28 -7.10
C LEU A 148 -25.01 -6.38 -6.14
N ALA A 149 -26.04 -6.92 -5.49
CA ALA A 149 -26.81 -6.18 -4.49
C ALA A 149 -25.93 -5.69 -3.33
N GLU A 150 -25.08 -6.57 -2.78
CA GLU A 150 -24.16 -6.21 -1.69
C GLU A 150 -23.12 -5.14 -2.11
N LEU A 151 -22.59 -5.21 -3.34
CA LEU A 151 -21.65 -4.19 -3.82
C LEU A 151 -22.31 -2.81 -3.93
N LEU A 152 -23.57 -2.76 -4.35
CA LEU A 152 -24.34 -1.53 -4.41
C LEU A 152 -24.71 -1.00 -3.01
N ASP A 153 -24.97 -1.88 -2.05
CA ASP A 153 -25.24 -1.49 -0.67
C ASP A 153 -23.94 -1.00 0.02
N GLU A 154 -22.81 -1.65 -0.23
CA GLU A 154 -21.51 -1.15 0.22
C GLU A 154 -21.22 0.25 -0.37
N ALA A 155 -21.47 0.43 -1.67
CA ALA A 155 -21.32 1.74 -2.32
C ALA A 155 -22.21 2.82 -1.69
N ALA A 156 -23.45 2.47 -1.30
CA ALA A 156 -24.33 3.39 -0.60
C ALA A 156 -23.73 3.89 0.71
N THR A 157 -23.06 3.03 1.48
CA THR A 157 -22.41 3.45 2.74
C THR A 157 -21.33 4.51 2.51
N TYR A 158 -20.61 4.44 1.41
CA TYR A 158 -19.61 5.46 1.07
C TYR A 158 -20.26 6.76 0.60
N VAL A 159 -21.33 6.69 -0.20
CA VAL A 159 -22.07 7.87 -0.64
C VAL A 159 -22.71 8.59 0.56
N ASP A 160 -23.29 7.84 1.48
CA ASP A 160 -23.89 8.38 2.72
C ASP A 160 -22.83 9.00 3.64
N ALA A 161 -21.59 8.49 3.61
CA ALA A 161 -20.44 9.08 4.29
C ALA A 161 -19.88 10.34 3.60
N GLY A 162 -20.47 10.76 2.46
CA GLY A 162 -20.11 11.98 1.75
C GLY A 162 -19.10 11.83 0.62
N TYR A 163 -18.71 10.61 0.25
CA TYR A 163 -17.83 10.41 -0.91
C TYR A 163 -18.60 10.67 -2.21
N THR A 164 -18.04 11.54 -3.04
CA THR A 164 -18.60 11.89 -4.36
C THR A 164 -17.91 11.17 -5.52
N PHE A 165 -16.89 10.38 -5.22
CA PHE A 165 -16.11 9.62 -6.19
C PHE A 165 -15.79 8.24 -5.62
N LEU A 166 -16.15 7.17 -6.35
CA LEU A 166 -15.91 5.79 -5.97
C LEU A 166 -15.12 5.07 -7.05
N LYS A 167 -14.29 4.10 -6.63
CA LYS A 167 -13.55 3.20 -7.51
C LYS A 167 -14.12 1.79 -7.36
N VAL A 168 -14.74 1.29 -8.43
CA VAL A 168 -15.35 -0.04 -8.48
C VAL A 168 -14.43 -1.04 -9.17
N LYS A 169 -14.49 -2.30 -8.75
CA LYS A 169 -13.75 -3.38 -9.41
C LYS A 169 -14.52 -3.88 -10.63
N VAL A 170 -13.78 -4.12 -11.72
CA VAL A 170 -14.29 -4.70 -12.97
C VAL A 170 -13.37 -5.82 -13.45
N GLY A 171 -13.75 -6.53 -14.51
CA GLY A 171 -12.97 -7.62 -15.08
C GLY A 171 -13.38 -9.01 -14.59
N LYS A 172 -14.56 -9.14 -13.95
CA LYS A 172 -15.12 -10.45 -13.61
C LYS A 172 -15.59 -11.18 -14.86
N ASN A 173 -16.58 -10.64 -15.54
CA ASN A 173 -17.02 -10.96 -16.89
C ASN A 173 -17.79 -9.76 -17.46
N LEU A 174 -17.92 -9.72 -18.78
CA LEU A 174 -18.48 -8.57 -19.47
C LEU A 174 -19.93 -8.27 -19.08
N GLU A 175 -20.75 -9.29 -18.90
CA GLU A 175 -22.19 -9.11 -18.58
C GLU A 175 -22.35 -8.61 -17.15
N PHE A 176 -21.62 -9.19 -16.19
CA PHE A 176 -21.63 -8.72 -14.81
C PHE A 176 -21.13 -7.27 -14.70
N ASP A 177 -20.05 -6.93 -15.37
CA ASP A 177 -19.46 -5.60 -15.33
C ASP A 177 -20.40 -4.54 -15.91
N LYS A 178 -21.07 -4.85 -17.03
CA LYS A 178 -22.10 -3.98 -17.63
C LYS A 178 -23.26 -3.74 -16.66
N GLU A 179 -23.77 -4.82 -16.05
CA GLU A 179 -24.89 -4.74 -15.13
C GLU A 179 -24.51 -3.94 -13.88
N LEU A 180 -23.33 -4.20 -13.30
CA LEU A 180 -22.81 -3.46 -12.15
C LEU A 180 -22.76 -1.96 -12.44
N ILE A 181 -22.17 -1.56 -13.56
CA ILE A 181 -22.04 -0.16 -13.92
C ILE A 181 -23.41 0.48 -14.22
N ALA A 182 -24.31 -0.25 -14.88
CA ALA A 182 -25.66 0.24 -15.18
C ALA A 182 -26.46 0.50 -13.89
N GLN A 183 -26.51 -0.48 -12.98
CA GLN A 183 -27.20 -0.34 -11.70
C GLN A 183 -26.56 0.72 -10.81
N PHE A 184 -25.23 0.81 -10.81
CA PHE A 184 -24.50 1.85 -10.09
C PHE A 184 -24.92 3.26 -10.59
N ARG A 185 -24.95 3.47 -11.92
CA ARG A 185 -25.40 4.75 -12.52
C ARG A 185 -26.83 5.09 -12.18
N ASN A 186 -27.72 4.10 -12.18
CA ASN A 186 -29.11 4.30 -11.83
C ASN A 186 -29.27 4.70 -10.35
N ARG A 187 -28.56 4.04 -9.44
CA ARG A 187 -28.67 4.28 -7.99
C ARG A 187 -27.92 5.54 -7.54
N PHE A 188 -26.78 5.86 -8.18
CA PHE A 188 -25.89 6.97 -7.80
C PHE A 188 -25.57 7.89 -9.00
N PRO A 189 -26.55 8.57 -9.58
CA PRO A 189 -26.37 9.31 -10.86
C PRO A 189 -25.36 10.47 -10.75
N LYS A 190 -25.16 11.03 -9.56
CA LYS A 190 -24.25 12.16 -9.31
C LYS A 190 -22.84 11.73 -8.88
N THR A 191 -22.62 10.46 -8.54
CA THR A 191 -21.34 9.96 -8.06
C THR A 191 -20.41 9.68 -9.23
N LYS A 192 -19.20 10.19 -9.17
CA LYS A 192 -18.14 9.84 -10.13
C LYS A 192 -17.70 8.40 -9.92
N ILE A 193 -17.37 7.70 -11.00
CA ILE A 193 -16.90 6.31 -10.98
C ILE A 193 -15.58 6.22 -11.71
N ALA A 194 -14.60 5.55 -11.09
CA ALA A 194 -13.45 4.94 -11.76
C ALA A 194 -13.65 3.41 -11.77
N ALA A 195 -13.24 2.79 -12.85
CA ALA A 195 -13.19 1.34 -13.02
C ALA A 195 -11.75 0.84 -12.88
N ASP A 196 -11.53 -0.27 -12.15
CA ASP A 196 -10.19 -0.82 -11.86
C ASP A 196 -10.20 -2.35 -11.90
#